data_9fa32e4f013dc6f390fde38a9a0de1ab
#
_entry.id   9fa32e4f013dc6f390fde38a9a0de1ab
#
_cell.length_a   1.000
_cell.length_b   1.000
_cell.length_c   1.000
_cell.angle_alpha   90.00
_cell.angle_beta   90.00
_cell.angle_gamma   90.00
#
_symmetry.space_group_name_H-M   'P 1'
#
loop_
_entity.id
_entity.type
_entity.pdbx_description
1 polymer ?
#
loop_
_entity_poly.entity_id
_entity_poly.type
_entity_poly.pdbx_seq_one_letter_code
_entity_poly.pdbx_strand_id
1 'polypeptide(L)'
;LYPDLPGFIKELHQRGIKFLGYTNPFLSTDAPLYAEGERKGYFIKDKDSGAPYITSTTTFPVALVDLCNPEACSWYRNIIKKHMLGIGMDGWMADFGEYLPPDGELFGGLDPYLEHNRYPVRWAQLNAQAVEEAGRGNEIVYFCRSAFTGSSSQVPLLWAGDQIWPLYTT
;
A
#
# COMPACT_ATOMS: atom_id res chain seq x y z
N LEU A 1 16.85 -9.40 7.59
CA LEU A 1 16.65 -8.35 8.58
C LEU A 1 15.95 -8.89 9.83
N TYR A 2 14.92 -9.71 9.67
CA TYR A 2 14.18 -10.37 10.77
C TYR A 2 14.05 -11.85 10.41
N PRO A 3 15.07 -12.69 10.72
CA PRO A 3 15.15 -14.07 10.20
C PRO A 3 13.99 -14.95 10.66
N ASP A 4 13.37 -14.65 11.79
CA ASP A 4 12.18 -15.34 12.29
C ASP A 4 11.13 -14.33 12.80
N LEU A 5 10.62 -13.49 11.90
CA LEU A 5 9.56 -12.53 12.26
C LEU A 5 8.28 -13.20 12.77
N PRO A 6 7.80 -14.33 12.20
CA PRO A 6 6.62 -15.02 12.75
C PRO A 6 6.82 -15.51 14.19
N GLY A 7 7.98 -16.07 14.51
CA GLY A 7 8.32 -16.50 15.87
C GLY A 7 8.36 -15.33 16.85
N PHE A 8 8.97 -14.22 16.43
CA PHE A 8 9.01 -13.00 17.23
C PHE A 8 7.62 -12.42 17.51
N ILE A 9 6.75 -12.35 16.49
CA ILE A 9 5.36 -11.89 16.66
C ILE A 9 4.62 -12.80 17.68
N LYS A 10 4.80 -14.11 17.58
CA LYS A 10 4.19 -15.06 18.52
C LYS A 10 4.68 -14.85 19.95
N GLU A 11 5.97 -14.56 20.14
CA GLU A 11 6.51 -14.23 21.47
C GLU A 11 5.90 -12.94 22.03
N LEU A 12 5.75 -11.90 21.20
CA LEU A 12 5.09 -10.65 21.59
C LEU A 12 3.64 -10.90 22.02
N HIS A 13 2.91 -11.72 21.29
CA HIS A 13 1.53 -12.09 21.62
C HIS A 13 1.41 -12.79 22.96
N GLN A 14 2.36 -13.68 23.31
CA GLN A 14 2.39 -14.33 24.65
C GLN A 14 2.56 -13.31 25.78
N ARG A 15 3.11 -12.14 25.48
CA ARG A 15 3.29 -11.02 26.41
C ARG A 15 2.14 -10.01 26.37
N GLY A 16 1.09 -10.26 25.58
CA GLY A 16 -0.03 -9.35 25.37
C GLY A 16 0.29 -8.14 24.50
N ILE A 17 1.40 -8.17 23.75
CA ILE A 17 1.87 -7.06 22.90
C ILE A 17 1.41 -7.34 21.47
N LYS A 18 0.78 -6.33 20.82
CA LYS A 18 0.37 -6.35 19.42
C LYS A 18 1.50 -5.86 18.52
N PHE A 19 1.63 -6.47 17.34
CA PHE A 19 2.66 -6.12 16.37
C PHE A 19 2.04 -5.53 15.11
N LEU A 20 2.42 -4.29 14.79
CA LEU A 20 2.01 -3.62 13.58
C LEU A 20 3.19 -3.53 12.59
N GLY A 21 2.90 -3.80 11.33
CA GLY A 21 3.88 -3.71 10.25
C GLY A 21 3.75 -2.43 9.43
N TYR A 22 4.29 -2.48 8.22
CA TYR A 22 4.28 -1.38 7.25
C TYR A 22 4.05 -1.94 5.85
N THR A 23 3.24 -1.24 5.06
CA THR A 23 3.10 -1.48 3.63
C THR A 23 2.78 -0.17 2.91
N ASN A 24 3.08 -0.09 1.62
CA ASN A 24 2.71 1.01 0.75
C ASN A 24 2.49 0.47 -0.68
N PRO A 25 1.84 1.21 -1.58
CA PRO A 25 1.51 0.72 -2.92
C PRO A 25 2.67 0.75 -3.93
N PHE A 26 3.89 1.03 -3.48
CA PHE A 26 5.09 1.00 -4.31
C PHE A 26 5.85 -0.32 -4.18
N LEU A 27 6.54 -0.70 -5.25
CA LEU A 27 7.55 -1.75 -5.21
C LEU A 27 8.89 -1.22 -5.73
N SER A 28 9.95 -1.45 -4.93
CA SER A 28 11.32 -1.21 -5.38
C SER A 28 11.65 -2.08 -6.58
N THR A 29 12.33 -1.52 -7.57
CA THR A 29 12.76 -2.26 -8.76
C THR A 29 13.68 -3.43 -8.43
N ASP A 30 14.34 -3.42 -7.28
CA ASP A 30 15.22 -4.50 -6.79
C ASP A 30 14.44 -5.58 -6.01
N ALA A 31 13.15 -5.38 -5.75
CA ALA A 31 12.37 -6.34 -4.98
C ALA A 31 11.95 -7.55 -5.84
N PRO A 32 11.99 -8.78 -5.31
CA PRO A 32 11.55 -9.97 -6.07
C PRO A 32 10.11 -9.87 -6.60
N LEU A 33 9.23 -9.20 -5.86
CA LEU A 33 7.84 -8.97 -6.28
C LEU A 33 7.71 -7.99 -7.44
N TYR A 34 8.70 -7.11 -7.66
CA TYR A 34 8.70 -6.19 -8.80
C TYR A 34 8.72 -6.95 -10.13
N ALA A 35 9.66 -7.89 -10.28
CA ALA A 35 9.76 -8.68 -11.52
C ALA A 35 8.48 -9.47 -11.83
N GLU A 36 7.77 -9.92 -10.80
CA GLU A 36 6.47 -10.56 -10.97
C GLU A 36 5.41 -9.57 -11.47
N GLY A 37 5.29 -8.42 -10.81
CA GLY A 37 4.31 -7.39 -11.15
C GLY A 37 4.55 -6.79 -12.54
N GLU A 38 5.81 -6.53 -12.90
CA GLU A 38 6.21 -6.06 -14.22
C GLU A 38 5.81 -7.05 -15.33
N ARG A 39 6.17 -8.33 -15.19
CA ARG A 39 5.80 -9.37 -16.16
C ARG A 39 4.30 -9.50 -16.36
N LYS A 40 3.51 -9.26 -15.32
CA LYS A 40 2.04 -9.33 -15.35
C LYS A 40 1.37 -8.01 -15.76
N GLY A 41 2.14 -6.92 -15.89
CA GLY A 41 1.61 -5.60 -16.24
C GLY A 41 0.77 -4.97 -15.13
N TYR A 42 1.18 -5.14 -13.87
CA TYR A 42 0.43 -4.70 -12.69
C TYR A 42 0.81 -3.30 -12.18
N PHE A 43 1.76 -2.65 -12.84
CA PHE A 43 2.16 -1.28 -12.52
C PHE A 43 1.53 -0.26 -13.47
N ILE A 44 1.35 0.95 -12.98
CA ILE A 44 1.08 2.11 -13.82
C ILE A 44 2.19 2.20 -14.86
N LYS A 45 1.83 2.50 -16.11
CA LYS A 45 2.77 2.55 -17.22
C LYS A 45 3.13 3.97 -17.60
N ASP A 46 4.31 4.12 -18.09
CA ASP A 46 4.75 5.28 -18.84
C ASP A 46 4.12 5.24 -20.23
N LYS A 47 3.48 6.34 -20.65
CA LYS A 47 2.70 6.41 -21.90
C LYS A 47 3.54 6.25 -23.17
N ASP A 48 4.81 6.69 -23.11
CA ASP A 48 5.67 6.73 -24.29
C ASP A 48 6.35 5.39 -24.52
N SER A 49 6.80 4.75 -23.43
CA SER A 49 7.54 3.50 -23.50
C SER A 49 6.68 2.25 -23.30
N GLY A 50 5.51 2.38 -22.67
CA GLY A 50 4.68 1.24 -22.23
C GLY A 50 5.28 0.41 -21.09
N ALA A 51 6.45 0.78 -20.59
CA ALA A 51 7.12 0.17 -19.45
C ALA A 51 6.49 0.66 -18.12
N PRO A 52 6.80 0.02 -16.97
CA PRO A 52 6.40 0.56 -15.68
C PRO A 52 6.87 2.00 -15.48
N TYR A 53 5.97 2.87 -15.00
CA TYR A 53 6.31 4.24 -14.65
C TYR A 53 7.19 4.25 -13.41
N ILE A 54 8.47 4.58 -13.59
CA ILE A 54 9.44 4.60 -12.50
C ILE A 54 9.53 6.00 -11.89
N THR A 55 9.37 6.07 -10.59
CA THR A 55 9.56 7.28 -9.80
C THR A 55 10.51 7.01 -8.63
N SER A 56 10.82 8.04 -7.85
CA SER A 56 11.62 7.91 -6.64
C SER A 56 10.84 8.48 -5.47
N THR A 57 10.65 7.68 -4.44
CA THR A 57 9.97 8.15 -3.21
C THR A 57 10.94 8.85 -2.25
N THR A 58 12.16 8.36 -2.15
CA THR A 58 13.22 8.92 -1.30
C THR A 58 14.59 8.76 -1.95
N THR A 59 15.12 7.54 -1.99
CA THR A 59 16.50 7.26 -2.41
C THR A 59 16.63 6.15 -3.44
N PHE A 60 15.55 5.44 -3.78
CA PHE A 60 15.58 4.31 -4.69
C PHE A 60 14.41 4.33 -5.68
N PRO A 61 14.58 3.74 -6.87
CA PRO A 61 13.55 3.68 -7.88
C PRO A 61 12.43 2.70 -7.47
N VAL A 62 11.19 3.13 -7.72
CA VAL A 62 9.98 2.35 -7.42
C VAL A 62 8.97 2.46 -8.54
N ALA A 63 8.10 1.45 -8.66
CA ALA A 63 6.90 1.50 -9.48
C ALA A 63 5.64 1.45 -8.61
N LEU A 64 4.62 2.20 -8.99
CA LEU A 64 3.33 2.24 -8.31
C LEU A 64 2.41 1.17 -8.89
N VAL A 65 1.77 0.39 -8.03
CA VAL A 65 0.78 -0.62 -8.45
C VAL A 65 -0.42 0.08 -9.08
N ASP A 66 -0.90 -0.42 -10.21
CA ASP A 66 -2.11 0.11 -10.84
C ASP A 66 -3.37 -0.43 -10.13
N LEU A 67 -3.89 0.35 -9.21
CA LEU A 67 -5.11 0.01 -8.45
C LEU A 67 -6.42 0.18 -9.28
N CYS A 68 -6.31 0.58 -10.54
CA CYS A 68 -7.40 0.50 -11.51
C CYS A 68 -7.49 -0.88 -12.16
N ASN A 69 -6.43 -1.70 -12.05
CA ASN A 69 -6.39 -3.06 -12.56
C ASN A 69 -6.89 -4.06 -11.50
N PRO A 70 -8.03 -4.76 -11.72
CA PRO A 70 -8.58 -5.72 -10.75
C PRO A 70 -7.63 -6.88 -10.43
N GLU A 71 -6.83 -7.33 -11.40
CA GLU A 71 -5.86 -8.41 -11.21
C GLU A 71 -4.68 -7.94 -10.34
N ALA A 72 -4.20 -6.72 -10.54
CA ALA A 72 -3.18 -6.11 -9.70
C ALA A 72 -3.67 -5.94 -8.26
N CYS A 73 -4.92 -5.50 -8.07
CA CYS A 73 -5.55 -5.42 -6.76
C CYS A 73 -5.63 -6.79 -6.08
N SER A 74 -6.08 -7.82 -6.80
CA SER A 74 -6.17 -9.18 -6.26
C SER A 74 -4.78 -9.73 -5.89
N TRP A 75 -3.80 -9.50 -6.73
CA TRP A 75 -2.41 -9.88 -6.47
C TRP A 75 -1.87 -9.21 -5.20
N TYR A 76 -2.07 -7.90 -5.06
CA TYR A 76 -1.56 -7.17 -3.90
C TYR A 76 -2.29 -7.55 -2.60
N ARG A 77 -3.61 -7.80 -2.64
CA ARG A 77 -4.34 -8.34 -1.48
C ARG A 77 -3.76 -9.69 -1.04
N ASN A 78 -3.40 -10.55 -1.99
CA ASN A 78 -2.76 -11.84 -1.66
C ASN A 78 -1.38 -11.67 -1.02
N ILE A 79 -0.62 -10.64 -1.41
CA ILE A 79 0.65 -10.27 -0.74
C ILE A 79 0.38 -9.90 0.71
N ILE A 80 -0.57 -9.00 0.97
CA ILE A 80 -0.95 -8.61 2.34
C ILE A 80 -1.41 -9.84 3.15
N LYS A 81 -2.32 -10.64 2.60
CA LYS A 81 -2.81 -11.84 3.29
C LYS A 81 -1.69 -12.81 3.63
N LYS A 82 -0.79 -13.07 2.71
CA LYS A 82 0.30 -14.04 2.91
C LYS A 82 1.40 -13.52 3.83
N HIS A 83 1.85 -12.29 3.61
CA HIS A 83 3.09 -11.78 4.21
C HIS A 83 2.88 -10.88 5.43
N MET A 84 1.63 -10.52 5.72
CA MET A 84 1.27 -9.73 6.90
C MET A 84 0.30 -10.50 7.79
N LEU A 85 -0.90 -10.78 7.33
CA LEU A 85 -1.90 -11.51 8.12
C LEU A 85 -1.46 -12.95 8.42
N GLY A 86 -0.90 -13.65 7.43
CA GLY A 86 -0.46 -15.04 7.53
C GLY A 86 0.72 -15.26 8.48
N ILE A 87 1.48 -14.22 8.81
CA ILE A 87 2.57 -14.27 9.79
C ILE A 87 2.17 -13.75 11.17
N GLY A 88 0.90 -13.37 11.34
CA GLY A 88 0.34 -12.99 12.64
C GLY A 88 0.34 -11.49 12.95
N MET A 89 0.58 -10.59 12.00
CA MET A 89 0.47 -9.15 12.27
C MET A 89 -0.94 -8.77 12.72
N ASP A 90 -1.02 -7.84 13.64
CA ASP A 90 -2.26 -7.29 14.19
C ASP A 90 -2.72 -6.01 13.47
N GLY A 91 -1.90 -5.51 12.56
CA GLY A 91 -2.19 -4.32 11.78
C GLY A 91 -0.98 -3.78 11.06
N TRP A 92 -1.13 -2.61 10.44
CA TRP A 92 -0.04 -1.96 9.71
C TRP A 92 -0.31 -0.49 9.42
N MET A 93 0.77 0.24 9.16
CA MET A 93 0.72 1.50 8.45
C MET A 93 0.56 1.21 6.96
N ALA A 94 -0.55 1.61 6.37
CA ALA A 94 -0.81 1.60 4.93
C ALA A 94 -0.46 2.99 4.37
N ASP A 95 0.83 3.20 4.18
CA ASP A 95 1.42 4.50 3.88
C ASP A 95 1.25 4.90 2.40
N PHE A 96 1.52 6.16 2.07
CA PHE A 96 1.39 6.73 0.73
C PHE A 96 -0.04 6.65 0.15
N GLY A 97 -0.16 6.60 -1.19
CA GLY A 97 -1.42 6.54 -1.93
C GLY A 97 -1.75 7.82 -2.69
N GLU A 98 -1.01 8.92 -2.48
CA GLU A 98 -1.19 10.20 -3.13
C GLU A 98 -0.27 10.46 -4.34
N TYR A 99 0.52 9.48 -4.76
CA TYR A 99 1.56 9.63 -5.77
C TYR A 99 1.19 9.12 -7.17
N LEU A 100 -0.09 8.93 -7.48
CA LEU A 100 -0.46 8.53 -8.83
C LEU A 100 0.00 9.59 -9.84
N PRO A 101 0.88 9.26 -10.82
CA PRO A 101 1.38 10.21 -11.80
C PRO A 101 0.26 10.64 -12.75
N PRO A 102 0.04 11.97 -12.95
CA PRO A 102 -1.03 12.46 -13.80
C PRO A 102 -0.76 12.24 -15.30
N ASP A 103 0.47 11.93 -15.65
CA ASP A 103 0.94 11.62 -17.01
C ASP A 103 1.13 10.11 -17.23
N GLY A 104 0.77 9.26 -16.27
CA GLY A 104 0.81 7.82 -16.41
C GLY A 104 -0.29 7.24 -17.30
N GLU A 105 -0.15 5.98 -17.70
CA GLU A 105 -1.19 5.19 -18.36
C GLU A 105 -1.77 4.18 -17.38
N LEU A 106 -3.08 4.21 -17.19
CA LEU A 106 -3.83 3.35 -16.30
C LEU A 106 -4.54 2.23 -17.06
N PHE A 107 -4.77 1.13 -16.37
CA PHE A 107 -5.57 0.03 -16.88
C PHE A 107 -6.95 0.52 -17.35
N GLY A 108 -7.36 0.01 -18.55
CA GLY A 108 -8.65 0.36 -19.14
C GLY A 108 -8.70 1.77 -19.74
N GLY A 109 -7.58 2.46 -19.85
CA GLY A 109 -7.50 3.82 -20.45
C GLY A 109 -8.17 4.89 -19.60
N LEU A 110 -8.24 4.67 -18.28
CA LEU A 110 -8.81 5.67 -17.35
C LEU A 110 -7.93 6.93 -17.32
N ASP A 111 -8.59 8.08 -17.14
CA ASP A 111 -7.90 9.38 -17.06
C ASP A 111 -7.16 9.49 -15.69
N PRO A 112 -5.82 9.58 -15.69
CA PRO A 112 -5.05 9.66 -14.46
C PRO A 112 -5.30 10.94 -13.66
N TYR A 113 -5.70 12.06 -14.27
CA TYR A 113 -6.10 13.27 -13.54
C TYR A 113 -7.36 13.04 -12.71
N LEU A 114 -8.33 12.32 -13.25
CA LEU A 114 -9.58 11.99 -12.53
C LEU A 114 -9.36 10.93 -11.47
N GLU A 115 -8.43 10.00 -11.70
CA GLU A 115 -8.11 8.92 -10.77
C GLU A 115 -7.09 9.32 -9.68
N HIS A 116 -6.35 10.43 -9.86
CA HIS A 116 -5.32 10.85 -8.91
C HIS A 116 -5.85 10.93 -7.47
N ASN A 117 -6.92 11.68 -7.25
CA ASN A 117 -7.53 11.81 -5.93
C ASN A 117 -8.35 10.58 -5.52
N ARG A 118 -8.71 9.70 -6.46
CA ARG A 118 -9.41 8.44 -6.16
C ARG A 118 -8.46 7.32 -5.75
N TYR A 119 -7.19 7.43 -6.10
CA TYR A 119 -6.20 6.41 -5.79
C TYR A 119 -6.06 6.14 -4.28
N PRO A 120 -6.04 7.15 -3.37
CA PRO A 120 -6.10 6.93 -1.93
C PRO A 120 -7.32 6.09 -1.48
N VAL A 121 -8.47 6.30 -2.11
CA VAL A 121 -9.69 5.52 -1.80
C VAL A 121 -9.50 4.06 -2.23
N ARG A 122 -8.95 3.82 -3.43
CA ARG A 122 -8.66 2.47 -3.92
C ARG A 122 -7.63 1.76 -3.04
N TRP A 123 -6.61 2.49 -2.57
CA TRP A 123 -5.62 1.97 -1.63
C TRP A 123 -6.26 1.57 -0.30
N ALA A 124 -7.11 2.42 0.25
CA ALA A 124 -7.89 2.13 1.44
C ALA A 124 -8.78 0.89 1.26
N GLN A 125 -9.54 0.82 0.15
CA GLN A 125 -10.40 -0.32 -0.19
C GLN A 125 -9.62 -1.62 -0.33
N LEU A 126 -8.45 -1.60 -0.95
CA LEU A 126 -7.60 -2.78 -1.11
C LEU A 126 -7.20 -3.37 0.25
N ASN A 127 -6.81 -2.50 1.19
CA ASN A 127 -6.46 -2.93 2.56
C ASN A 127 -7.68 -3.48 3.30
N ALA A 128 -8.84 -2.81 3.22
CA ALA A 128 -10.11 -3.28 3.79
C ALA A 128 -10.47 -4.68 3.26
N GLN A 129 -10.45 -4.86 1.95
CA GLN A 129 -10.76 -6.13 1.30
C GLN A 129 -9.80 -7.25 1.71
N ALA A 130 -8.50 -6.96 1.84
CA ALA A 130 -7.54 -7.97 2.29
C ALA A 130 -7.85 -8.48 3.71
N VAL A 131 -8.27 -7.59 4.60
CA VAL A 131 -8.67 -7.91 5.98
C VAL A 131 -10.00 -8.68 6.01
N GLU A 132 -10.98 -8.24 5.22
CA GLU A 132 -12.29 -8.88 5.09
C GLU A 132 -12.17 -10.30 4.52
N GLU A 133 -11.44 -10.47 3.40
CA GLU A 133 -11.20 -11.77 2.77
C GLU A 133 -10.47 -12.76 3.71
N ALA A 134 -9.70 -12.24 4.66
CA ALA A 134 -9.05 -13.06 5.69
C ALA A 134 -9.97 -13.36 6.90
N GLY A 135 -11.19 -12.82 6.94
CA GLY A 135 -12.14 -13.00 8.05
C GLY A 135 -11.72 -12.32 9.35
N ARG A 136 -10.85 -11.29 9.29
CA ARG A 136 -10.26 -10.64 10.47
C ARG A 136 -10.68 -9.18 10.68
N GLY A 137 -11.84 -8.77 10.13
CA GLY A 137 -12.29 -7.38 10.09
C GLY A 137 -12.32 -6.64 11.42
N ASN A 138 -12.60 -7.33 12.53
CA ASN A 138 -12.67 -6.72 13.87
C ASN A 138 -11.37 -6.85 14.69
N GLU A 139 -10.32 -7.42 14.12
CA GLU A 139 -9.08 -7.73 14.85
C GLU A 139 -7.90 -6.88 14.37
N ILE A 140 -7.95 -6.42 13.12
CA ILE A 140 -6.83 -5.76 12.45
C ILE A 140 -7.02 -4.24 12.47
N VAL A 141 -5.97 -3.53 12.87
CA VAL A 141 -5.92 -2.07 12.82
C VAL A 141 -4.90 -1.64 11.77
N TYR A 142 -5.35 -1.02 10.71
CA TYR A 142 -4.48 -0.35 9.74
C TYR A 142 -4.86 1.12 9.63
N PHE A 143 -3.91 1.94 9.20
CA PHE A 143 -4.11 3.38 9.10
C PHE A 143 -3.42 3.95 7.86
N CYS A 144 -4.09 4.91 7.22
CA CYS A 144 -3.62 5.57 6.00
C CYS A 144 -3.32 7.04 6.26
N ARG A 145 -2.35 7.60 5.52
CA ARG A 145 -2.05 9.04 5.55
C ARG A 145 -2.77 9.81 4.45
N SER A 146 -3.00 9.17 3.30
CA SER A 146 -3.72 9.79 2.19
C SER A 146 -5.20 9.44 2.23
N ALA A 147 -6.05 10.40 1.89
CA ALA A 147 -7.49 10.22 1.89
C ALA A 147 -8.16 11.14 0.87
N PHE A 148 -9.32 10.72 0.39
CA PHE A 148 -10.24 11.52 -0.39
C PHE A 148 -11.67 11.17 0.02
N THR A 149 -12.67 11.81 -0.57
CA THR A 149 -14.09 11.52 -0.30
C THR A 149 -14.38 10.02 -0.44
N GLY A 150 -14.83 9.40 0.63
CA GLY A 150 -15.10 7.96 0.71
C GLY A 150 -14.03 7.12 1.42
N SER A 151 -12.81 7.63 1.66
CA SER A 151 -11.77 6.87 2.36
C SER A 151 -12.15 6.50 3.78
N SER A 152 -12.87 7.38 4.49
CA SER A 152 -13.24 7.17 5.90
C SER A 152 -14.16 5.96 6.13
N SER A 153 -14.86 5.48 5.10
CA SER A 153 -15.65 4.25 5.18
C SER A 153 -14.83 2.98 4.99
N GLN A 154 -13.57 3.11 4.61
CA GLN A 154 -12.69 2.01 4.23
C GLN A 154 -11.55 1.75 5.22
N VAL A 155 -11.27 2.72 6.10
CA VAL A 155 -10.14 2.61 7.04
C VAL A 155 -10.60 2.86 8.48
N PRO A 156 -10.09 2.09 9.45
CA PRO A 156 -10.38 2.34 10.86
C PRO A 156 -9.72 3.59 11.41
N LEU A 157 -8.61 4.05 10.82
CA LEU A 157 -7.84 5.20 11.28
C LEU A 157 -7.15 5.95 10.13
N LEU A 158 -7.22 7.27 10.17
CA LEU A 158 -6.44 8.18 9.32
C LEU A 158 -5.50 9.00 10.20
N TRP A 159 -4.27 9.24 9.72
CA TRP A 159 -3.36 10.19 10.37
C TRP A 159 -2.92 11.28 9.37
N ALA A 160 -2.51 12.42 9.89
CA ALA A 160 -2.20 13.59 9.06
C ALA A 160 -0.80 13.54 8.39
N GLY A 161 -0.13 12.38 8.40
CA GLY A 161 1.23 12.24 7.91
C GLY A 161 2.27 12.83 8.87
N ASP A 162 3.50 12.94 8.41
CA ASP A 162 4.59 13.52 9.18
C ASP A 162 4.38 15.02 9.39
N GLN A 163 4.38 15.45 10.63
CA GLN A 163 4.20 16.85 11.01
C GLN A 163 5.55 17.48 11.33
N ILE A 164 5.89 18.55 10.64
CA ILE A 164 7.05 19.37 10.94
C ILE A 164 6.57 20.53 11.81
N TRP A 165 7.01 20.55 13.05
CA TRP A 165 6.82 21.73 13.89
C TRP A 165 7.84 22.78 13.46
N PRO A 166 7.41 23.95 12.95
CA PRO A 166 8.36 25.04 12.79
C PRO A 166 8.85 25.42 14.18
N LEU A 167 10.14 25.24 14.41
CA LEU A 167 10.79 25.90 15.54
C LEU A 167 10.69 27.41 15.25
N TYR A 168 9.72 28.06 15.87
CA TYR A 168 9.69 29.51 15.88
C TYR A 168 10.90 29.98 16.70
N THR A 169 12.00 30.22 16.02
CA THR A 169 13.05 31.09 16.58
C THR A 169 12.50 32.49 16.51
N THR A 170 12.01 32.97 17.62
CA THR A 170 11.79 34.40 17.85
C THR A 170 13.11 35.16 17.79
#